data_3764c57185b8a5c3ab1ae8415e38bd0d
#
_entry.id   3764c57185b8a5c3ab1ae8415e38bd0d
#
_cell.length_a   1.000
_cell.length_b   1.000
_cell.length_c   1.000
_cell.angle_alpha   90.00
_cell.angle_beta   90.00
_cell.angle_gamma   90.00
#
_symmetry.space_group_name_H-M   'P 1'
#
loop_
_entity.id
_entity.type
_entity.pdbx_description
1 polymer ?
#
loop_
_entity_poly.entity_id
_entity_poly.type
_entity_poly.pdbx_seq_one_letter_code
_entity_poly.pdbx_strand_id
1 'polypeptide(L)'
;MIKNIIKIIANAKSLPYFFLAIFNTTNVFLIKGGQIGHFPVNFFLCLQLYKKKAIFVTQPDFVSDNSYIYKKLKENYVFDNRYLGVPEIMEAISFLTFRLCKFDTMPEQSHMTEDINFAKIMNPDFKIFQFTDSENDIGKNFLSKHNINPKKFICLLVRSAEYNIGIGKSSREHYQHLFRNVNPKIFIPSIDFLIENNYAVVRMGKGFTNKFPYEHKNFIDYALSDDRDDFLDIWLSANCSFFVHSNTGLGDLPQIFHKPILRIGLFP
;
A
#
# COMPACT_ATOMS: atom_id res chain seq x y z
N MET A 1 -18.52 -29.01 -17.21
CA MET A 1 -18.31 -28.62 -18.63
C MET A 1 -18.27 -27.11 -18.80
N ILE A 2 -19.26 -26.34 -18.39
CA ILE A 2 -19.29 -24.86 -18.50
C ILE A 2 -18.09 -24.19 -17.83
N LYS A 3 -17.71 -24.58 -16.60
CA LYS A 3 -16.52 -24.05 -15.90
C LYS A 3 -15.21 -24.25 -16.67
N ASN A 4 -15.07 -25.36 -17.39
CA ASN A 4 -13.87 -25.64 -18.20
C ASN A 4 -13.85 -24.79 -19.47
N ILE A 5 -15.01 -24.53 -20.08
CA ILE A 5 -15.13 -23.65 -21.24
C ILE A 5 -14.80 -22.21 -20.85
N ILE A 6 -15.30 -21.73 -19.72
CA ILE A 6 -14.96 -20.41 -19.18
C ILE A 6 -13.46 -20.29 -18.94
N LYS A 7 -12.81 -21.31 -18.37
CA LYS A 7 -11.36 -21.37 -18.17
C LYS A 7 -10.58 -21.28 -19.50
N ILE A 8 -11.03 -22.00 -20.53
CA ILE A 8 -10.40 -21.98 -21.86
C ILE A 8 -10.50 -20.59 -22.51
N ILE A 9 -11.69 -19.98 -22.46
CA ILE A 9 -11.94 -18.63 -23.01
C ILE A 9 -11.10 -17.58 -22.22
N ALA A 10 -11.03 -17.71 -20.90
CA ALA A 10 -10.23 -16.83 -20.06
C ALA A 10 -8.74 -16.95 -20.40
N ASN A 11 -8.23 -18.15 -20.64
CA ASN A 11 -6.84 -18.37 -21.06
C ASN A 11 -6.54 -17.78 -22.42
N ALA A 12 -7.49 -17.87 -23.38
CA ALA A 12 -7.33 -17.28 -24.70
C ALA A 12 -7.17 -15.76 -24.64
N LYS A 13 -7.85 -15.08 -23.71
CA LYS A 13 -7.72 -13.61 -23.51
C LYS A 13 -6.37 -13.19 -22.92
N SER A 14 -5.63 -14.10 -22.27
CA SER A 14 -4.29 -13.84 -21.76
C SER A 14 -3.18 -14.01 -22.80
N LEU A 15 -3.46 -14.65 -23.94
CA LEU A 15 -2.49 -14.87 -25.01
C LEU A 15 -1.75 -13.60 -25.49
N PRO A 16 -2.42 -12.44 -25.69
CA PRO A 16 -1.71 -11.22 -26.09
C PRO A 16 -0.60 -10.81 -25.12
N TYR A 17 -0.86 -10.94 -23.81
CA TYR A 17 0.15 -10.61 -22.79
C TYR A 17 1.32 -11.59 -22.77
N PHE A 18 1.03 -12.87 -23.02
CA PHE A 18 2.02 -13.89 -23.17
C PHE A 18 2.97 -13.59 -24.35
N PHE A 19 2.43 -13.23 -25.53
CA PHE A 19 3.24 -12.83 -26.67
C PHE A 19 4.08 -11.57 -26.37
N LEU A 20 3.52 -10.55 -25.73
CA LEU A 20 4.26 -9.34 -25.34
C LEU A 20 5.42 -9.68 -24.39
N ALA A 21 5.22 -10.63 -23.49
CA ALA A 21 6.25 -11.07 -22.56
C ALA A 21 7.35 -11.90 -23.25
N ILE A 22 6.98 -12.84 -24.17
CA ILE A 22 7.92 -13.66 -24.93
C ILE A 22 8.83 -12.82 -25.81
N PHE A 23 8.28 -11.86 -26.54
CA PHE A 23 9.07 -10.99 -27.42
C PHE A 23 9.93 -9.98 -26.66
N ASN A 24 9.93 -10.02 -25.33
CA ASN A 24 10.82 -9.25 -24.46
C ASN A 24 10.72 -7.73 -24.63
N THR A 25 9.59 -7.24 -25.14
CA THR A 25 9.36 -5.83 -25.42
C THR A 25 8.77 -5.08 -24.23
N THR A 26 8.03 -5.80 -23.38
CA THR A 26 7.27 -5.22 -22.28
C THR A 26 7.23 -6.21 -21.11
N ASN A 27 7.41 -5.69 -19.88
CA ASN A 27 7.16 -6.49 -18.68
C ASN A 27 5.65 -6.52 -18.39
N VAL A 28 5.11 -7.68 -18.07
CA VAL A 28 3.71 -7.86 -17.72
C VAL A 28 3.60 -8.39 -16.31
N PHE A 29 2.89 -7.67 -15.44
CA PHE A 29 2.74 -8.03 -14.03
C PHE A 29 1.27 -8.28 -13.68
N LEU A 30 1.00 -9.44 -13.11
CA LEU A 30 -0.31 -9.77 -12.58
C LEU A 30 -0.45 -9.24 -11.15
N ILE A 31 -1.46 -8.40 -10.92
CA ILE A 31 -1.82 -7.89 -9.60
C ILE A 31 -2.90 -8.79 -9.00
N LYS A 32 -2.59 -9.46 -7.89
CA LYS A 32 -3.49 -10.40 -7.23
C LYS A 32 -4.39 -9.79 -6.17
N GLY A 33 -3.94 -8.76 -5.48
CA GLY A 33 -4.66 -8.17 -4.35
C GLY A 33 -4.54 -6.65 -4.30
N GLY A 34 -5.56 -6.01 -3.74
CA GLY A 34 -5.68 -4.56 -3.62
C GLY A 34 -5.33 -3.99 -2.25
N GLN A 35 -4.74 -4.80 -1.36
CA GLN A 35 -4.42 -4.37 0.02
C GLN A 35 -3.41 -3.23 0.00
N ILE A 36 -3.71 -2.19 0.76
CA ILE A 36 -2.90 -0.96 0.77
C ILE A 36 -1.44 -1.17 1.18
N GLY A 37 -1.15 -2.18 1.99
CA GLY A 37 0.22 -2.51 2.41
C GLY A 37 1.02 -3.30 1.39
N HIS A 38 0.37 -3.92 0.43
CA HIS A 38 1.01 -4.78 -0.56
C HIS A 38 0.96 -4.17 -1.96
N PHE A 39 -0.23 -3.82 -2.43
CA PHE A 39 -0.43 -3.37 -3.81
C PHE A 39 0.46 -2.17 -4.21
N PRO A 40 0.41 -1.00 -3.53
CA PRO A 40 1.20 0.16 -3.97
C PRO A 40 2.70 -0.04 -3.78
N VAL A 41 3.09 -0.75 -2.73
CA VAL A 41 4.51 -1.01 -2.42
C VAL A 41 5.12 -1.97 -3.43
N ASN A 42 4.46 -3.09 -3.69
CA ASN A 42 4.92 -4.05 -4.70
C ASN A 42 4.93 -3.44 -6.10
N PHE A 43 3.93 -2.60 -6.41
CA PHE A 43 3.88 -1.84 -7.65
C PHE A 43 5.10 -0.91 -7.80
N PHE A 44 5.41 -0.13 -6.76
CA PHE A 44 6.58 0.73 -6.72
C PHE A 44 7.88 -0.07 -6.91
N LEU A 45 8.02 -1.21 -6.23
CA LEU A 45 9.19 -2.08 -6.35
C LEU A 45 9.34 -2.63 -7.78
N CYS A 46 8.26 -3.05 -8.41
CA CYS A 46 8.30 -3.47 -9.81
C CYS A 46 8.83 -2.36 -10.72
N LEU A 47 8.42 -1.12 -10.53
CA LEU A 47 8.90 0.02 -11.31
C LEU A 47 10.40 0.30 -11.08
N GLN A 48 10.89 0.09 -9.86
CA GLN A 48 12.31 0.28 -9.53
C GLN A 48 13.19 -0.83 -10.12
N LEU A 49 12.74 -2.08 -10.06
CA LEU A 49 13.48 -3.24 -10.55
C LEU A 49 13.49 -3.32 -12.07
N TYR A 50 12.38 -2.99 -12.70
CA TYR A 50 12.17 -3.19 -14.13
C TYR A 50 12.08 -1.84 -14.85
N LYS A 51 13.22 -1.29 -15.22
CA LYS A 51 13.38 0.02 -15.90
C LYS A 51 12.71 0.09 -17.28
N LYS A 52 12.07 -0.98 -17.76
CA LYS A 52 11.41 -1.06 -19.06
C LYS A 52 9.90 -0.81 -18.92
N LYS A 53 9.27 -0.56 -20.07
CA LYS A 53 7.83 -0.43 -20.19
C LYS A 53 7.12 -1.60 -19.51
N ALA A 54 6.17 -1.31 -18.63
CA ALA A 54 5.41 -2.30 -17.89
C ALA A 54 3.91 -2.15 -18.16
N ILE A 55 3.20 -3.28 -18.19
CA ILE A 55 1.73 -3.35 -18.21
C ILE A 55 1.31 -4.09 -16.95
N PHE A 56 0.39 -3.50 -16.19
CA PHE A 56 -0.17 -4.09 -15.00
C PHE A 56 -1.54 -4.68 -15.32
N VAL A 57 -1.68 -5.96 -15.10
CA VAL A 57 -2.92 -6.70 -15.40
C VAL A 57 -3.66 -6.97 -14.10
N THR A 58 -4.93 -6.58 -14.05
CA THR A 58 -5.81 -6.83 -12.90
C THR A 58 -6.97 -7.73 -13.30
N GLN A 59 -7.58 -8.40 -12.33
CA GLN A 59 -8.86 -9.04 -12.55
C GLN A 59 -9.94 -7.97 -12.79
N PRO A 60 -11.02 -8.28 -13.53
CA PRO A 60 -12.08 -7.33 -13.83
C PRO A 60 -12.79 -6.76 -12.59
N ASP A 61 -12.87 -7.55 -11.53
CA ASP A 61 -13.47 -7.24 -10.23
C ASP A 61 -12.44 -6.74 -9.19
N PHE A 62 -11.23 -6.37 -9.64
CA PHE A 62 -10.18 -5.88 -8.77
C PHE A 62 -10.63 -4.61 -8.04
N VAL A 63 -10.55 -4.66 -6.72
CA VAL A 63 -10.82 -3.54 -5.82
C VAL A 63 -9.59 -3.27 -4.96
N SER A 64 -9.17 -2.03 -4.91
CA SER A 64 -8.12 -1.58 -3.98
C SER A 64 -8.76 -1.13 -2.67
N ASP A 65 -8.11 -1.43 -1.54
CA ASP A 65 -8.51 -0.95 -0.21
C ASP A 65 -8.50 0.59 -0.10
N ASN A 66 -7.74 1.25 -0.96
CA ASN A 66 -7.71 2.70 -1.10
C ASN A 66 -7.98 3.07 -2.57
N SER A 67 -9.12 3.69 -2.78
CA SER A 67 -9.60 4.04 -4.13
C SER A 67 -8.77 5.15 -4.78
N TYR A 68 -8.28 6.11 -4.00
CA TYR A 68 -7.50 7.23 -4.50
C TYR A 68 -6.16 6.76 -5.09
N ILE A 69 -5.38 5.95 -4.37
CA ILE A 69 -4.07 5.50 -4.88
C ILE A 69 -4.22 4.65 -6.15
N TYR A 70 -5.24 3.81 -6.21
CA TYR A 70 -5.50 3.02 -7.41
C TYR A 70 -5.84 3.90 -8.61
N LYS A 71 -6.71 4.90 -8.44
CA LYS A 71 -7.02 5.90 -9.47
C LYS A 71 -5.76 6.61 -9.93
N LYS A 72 -4.94 7.10 -8.99
CA LYS A 72 -3.71 7.85 -9.27
C LYS A 72 -2.68 7.02 -10.04
N LEU A 73 -2.53 5.75 -9.69
CA LEU A 73 -1.64 4.84 -10.43
C LEU A 73 -2.16 4.57 -11.84
N LYS A 74 -3.47 4.44 -12.03
CA LYS A 74 -4.06 4.27 -13.38
C LYS A 74 -3.90 5.49 -14.28
N GLU A 75 -3.84 6.69 -13.72
CA GLU A 75 -3.59 7.93 -14.47
C GLU A 75 -2.15 7.99 -15.00
N ASN A 76 -1.20 7.36 -14.33
CA ASN A 76 0.22 7.46 -14.64
C ASN A 76 0.81 6.21 -15.33
N TYR A 77 0.13 5.06 -15.22
CA TYR A 77 0.65 3.78 -15.70
C TYR A 77 -0.41 2.99 -16.47
N VAL A 78 0.06 2.03 -17.27
CA VAL A 78 -0.82 1.19 -18.10
C VAL A 78 -1.39 0.05 -17.28
N PHE A 79 -2.69 0.08 -17.05
CA PHE A 79 -3.46 -1.01 -16.43
C PHE A 79 -4.39 -1.66 -17.46
N ASP A 80 -4.51 -2.98 -17.40
CA ASP A 80 -5.49 -3.72 -18.18
C ASP A 80 -6.31 -4.64 -17.27
N ASN A 81 -7.62 -4.39 -17.23
CA ASN A 81 -8.59 -5.14 -16.43
C ASN A 81 -9.45 -6.12 -17.27
N ARG A 82 -9.13 -6.31 -18.54
CA ARG A 82 -9.85 -7.25 -19.40
C ARG A 82 -9.44 -8.70 -19.16
N TYR A 83 -8.45 -8.90 -18.28
CA TYR A 83 -7.95 -10.22 -17.94
C TYR A 83 -9.00 -11.02 -17.18
N LEU A 84 -9.36 -12.21 -17.72
CA LEU A 84 -10.28 -13.16 -17.12
C LEU A 84 -9.59 -14.50 -16.80
N GLY A 85 -8.27 -14.54 -16.79
CA GLY A 85 -7.47 -15.76 -16.58
C GLY A 85 -7.61 -16.33 -15.16
N VAL A 86 -7.25 -17.58 -15.02
CA VAL A 86 -7.15 -18.25 -13.72
C VAL A 86 -5.77 -17.94 -13.15
N PRO A 87 -5.66 -17.29 -11.97
CA PRO A 87 -4.36 -16.90 -11.40
C PRO A 87 -3.36 -18.06 -11.33
N GLU A 88 -3.83 -19.27 -10.99
CA GLU A 88 -2.99 -20.46 -10.84
C GLU A 88 -2.33 -20.90 -12.16
N ILE A 89 -3.01 -20.73 -13.29
CA ILE A 89 -2.44 -21.07 -14.62
C ILE A 89 -1.39 -20.03 -14.99
N MET A 90 -1.64 -18.76 -14.68
CA MET A 90 -0.67 -17.70 -14.95
C MET A 90 0.57 -17.85 -14.07
N GLU A 91 0.42 -18.30 -12.83
CA GLU A 91 1.56 -18.68 -11.98
C GLU A 91 2.36 -19.85 -12.54
N ALA A 92 1.69 -20.91 -13.00
CA ALA A 92 2.36 -22.04 -13.63
C ALA A 92 3.11 -21.64 -14.90
N ILE A 93 2.50 -20.77 -15.73
CA ILE A 93 3.16 -20.23 -16.93
C ILE A 93 4.34 -19.35 -16.52
N SER A 94 4.20 -18.47 -15.54
CA SER A 94 5.27 -17.64 -14.99
C SER A 94 6.43 -18.51 -14.50
N PHE A 95 6.16 -19.56 -13.73
CA PHE A 95 7.17 -20.47 -13.23
C PHE A 95 7.89 -21.24 -14.36
N LEU A 96 7.15 -21.74 -15.35
CA LEU A 96 7.72 -22.48 -16.49
C LEU A 96 8.50 -21.57 -17.44
N THR A 97 8.15 -20.29 -17.51
CA THR A 97 8.71 -19.32 -18.45
C THR A 97 9.62 -18.29 -17.80
N PHE A 98 9.85 -18.38 -16.49
CA PHE A 98 10.63 -17.45 -15.67
C PHE A 98 11.99 -17.05 -16.28
N ARG A 99 12.61 -17.91 -17.07
CA ARG A 99 13.84 -17.62 -17.80
C ARG A 99 13.65 -17.12 -19.23
N LEU A 100 12.45 -17.28 -19.79
CA LEU A 100 12.17 -17.04 -21.21
C LEU A 100 11.18 -15.88 -21.43
N CYS A 101 10.30 -15.61 -20.49
CA CYS A 101 9.28 -14.56 -20.57
C CYS A 101 9.38 -13.58 -19.41
N LYS A 102 9.02 -12.32 -19.67
CA LYS A 102 8.87 -11.28 -18.63
C LYS A 102 7.42 -11.17 -18.16
N PHE A 103 6.80 -12.31 -17.96
CA PHE A 103 5.49 -12.40 -17.34
C PHE A 103 5.69 -12.89 -15.91
N ASP A 104 5.33 -12.05 -14.93
CA ASP A 104 5.49 -12.39 -13.53
C ASP A 104 4.28 -11.92 -12.70
N THR A 105 4.06 -12.58 -11.58
CA THR A 105 3.24 -12.01 -10.52
C THR A 105 4.04 -10.92 -9.85
N MET A 106 3.38 -9.84 -9.42
CA MET A 106 4.06 -8.82 -8.62
C MET A 106 4.73 -9.50 -7.43
N PRO A 107 6.05 -9.32 -7.25
CA PRO A 107 6.75 -9.93 -6.13
C PRO A 107 6.10 -9.49 -4.82
N GLU A 108 5.89 -10.44 -3.92
CA GLU A 108 5.47 -10.10 -2.57
C GLU A 108 6.63 -9.47 -1.81
N GLN A 109 6.32 -8.45 -1.03
CA GLN A 109 7.33 -7.73 -0.25
C GLN A 109 8.19 -8.65 0.63
N SER A 110 7.61 -9.75 1.13
CA SER A 110 8.30 -10.76 1.94
C SER A 110 9.43 -11.48 1.19
N HIS A 111 9.27 -11.71 -0.11
CA HIS A 111 10.28 -12.39 -0.92
C HIS A 111 11.41 -11.46 -1.38
N MET A 112 11.20 -10.15 -1.30
CA MET A 112 12.20 -9.17 -1.74
C MET A 112 13.15 -8.74 -0.61
N THR A 113 12.79 -8.99 0.65
CA THR A 113 13.59 -8.52 1.79
C THR A 113 14.80 -9.41 2.12
N GLU A 114 14.78 -10.66 1.70
CA GLU A 114 15.86 -11.62 2.05
C GLU A 114 17.03 -11.57 1.07
N ASP A 115 16.79 -11.32 -0.23
CA ASP A 115 17.82 -11.41 -1.28
C ASP A 115 18.19 -10.09 -1.96
N ILE A 116 17.44 -9.01 -1.72
CA ILE A 116 17.60 -7.76 -2.47
C ILE A 116 18.07 -6.63 -1.57
N ASN A 117 19.24 -6.11 -1.84
CA ASN A 117 19.71 -4.88 -1.21
C ASN A 117 18.90 -3.68 -1.74
N PHE A 118 17.79 -3.39 -1.07
CA PHE A 118 16.87 -2.30 -1.40
C PHE A 118 17.61 -0.98 -1.64
N ALA A 119 18.62 -0.67 -0.84
CA ALA A 119 19.38 0.59 -0.97
C ALA A 119 20.08 0.73 -2.33
N LYS A 120 20.41 -0.38 -3.00
CA LYS A 120 21.01 -0.35 -4.34
C LYS A 120 20.00 -0.23 -5.48
N ILE A 121 18.74 -0.57 -5.22
CA ILE A 121 17.69 -0.61 -6.21
C ILE A 121 16.89 0.69 -6.20
N MET A 122 16.66 1.24 -5.00
CA MET A 122 15.87 2.44 -4.81
C MET A 122 16.55 3.66 -5.42
N ASN A 123 15.92 4.22 -6.44
CA ASN A 123 16.29 5.54 -6.94
C ASN A 123 15.61 6.61 -6.06
N PRO A 124 16.37 7.41 -5.27
CA PRO A 124 15.78 8.41 -4.39
C PRO A 124 15.05 9.53 -5.13
N ASP A 125 15.39 9.75 -6.40
CA ASP A 125 14.75 10.78 -7.24
C ASP A 125 13.48 10.29 -7.92
N PHE A 126 13.20 8.98 -7.87
CA PHE A 126 12.03 8.42 -8.51
C PHE A 126 10.76 8.74 -7.72
N LYS A 127 9.82 9.40 -8.39
CA LYS A 127 8.49 9.69 -7.84
C LYS A 127 7.45 8.82 -8.55
N ILE A 128 6.74 8.01 -7.78
CA ILE A 128 5.70 7.12 -8.31
C ILE A 128 4.56 7.92 -8.97
N PHE A 129 4.21 9.06 -8.41
CA PHE A 129 3.35 10.10 -8.99
C PHE A 129 3.56 11.42 -8.26
N GLN A 130 2.92 12.49 -8.73
CA GLN A 130 2.90 13.78 -8.08
C GLN A 130 1.47 14.18 -7.73
N PHE A 131 1.31 14.86 -6.60
CA PHE A 131 0.05 15.51 -6.27
C PHE A 131 -0.11 16.78 -7.10
N THR A 132 -1.33 17.06 -7.55
CA THR A 132 -1.66 18.34 -8.18
C THR A 132 -1.65 19.47 -7.15
N ASP A 133 -1.63 20.72 -7.62
CA ASP A 133 -1.70 21.87 -6.72
C ASP A 133 -2.99 21.87 -5.88
N SER A 134 -4.11 21.55 -6.49
CA SER A 134 -5.41 21.40 -5.80
C SER A 134 -5.37 20.32 -4.70
N GLU A 135 -4.74 19.17 -4.98
CA GLU A 135 -4.56 18.11 -3.99
C GLU A 135 -3.66 18.57 -2.84
N ASN A 136 -2.58 19.27 -3.16
CA ASN A 136 -1.68 19.84 -2.15
C ASN A 136 -2.41 20.90 -1.28
N ASP A 137 -3.28 21.70 -1.85
CA ASP A 137 -4.06 22.70 -1.11
C ASP A 137 -5.05 22.03 -0.15
N ILE A 138 -5.72 20.94 -0.55
CA ILE A 138 -6.59 20.16 0.34
C ILE A 138 -5.78 19.65 1.55
N GLY A 139 -4.63 19.03 1.32
CA GLY A 139 -3.78 18.54 2.40
C GLY A 139 -3.26 19.63 3.33
N LYS A 140 -2.81 20.77 2.78
CA LYS A 140 -2.38 21.94 3.56
C LYS A 140 -3.53 22.54 4.38
N ASN A 141 -4.74 22.58 3.82
CA ASN A 141 -5.93 23.07 4.52
C ASN A 141 -6.26 22.18 5.73
N PHE A 142 -6.13 20.86 5.60
CA PHE A 142 -6.25 19.95 6.75
C PHE A 142 -5.22 20.29 7.84
N LEU A 143 -3.95 20.46 7.47
CA LEU A 143 -2.91 20.83 8.45
C LEU A 143 -3.22 22.18 9.12
N SER A 144 -3.65 23.18 8.36
CA SER A 144 -4.00 24.51 8.85
C SER A 144 -5.22 24.48 9.79
N LYS A 145 -6.24 23.71 9.45
CA LYS A 145 -7.46 23.51 10.29
C LYS A 145 -7.09 23.00 11.69
N HIS A 146 -6.05 22.16 11.78
CA HIS A 146 -5.58 21.59 13.03
C HIS A 146 -4.35 22.30 13.62
N ASN A 147 -3.96 23.46 13.10
CA ASN A 147 -2.78 24.23 13.51
C ASN A 147 -1.47 23.40 13.47
N ILE A 148 -1.33 22.52 12.49
CA ILE A 148 -0.17 21.64 12.34
C ILE A 148 0.88 22.33 11.46
N ASN A 149 2.14 22.37 11.95
CA ASN A 149 3.27 22.79 11.14
C ASN A 149 3.59 21.71 10.06
N PRO A 150 3.53 22.04 8.76
CA PRO A 150 3.77 21.08 7.69
C PRO A 150 5.16 20.39 7.71
N LYS A 151 6.13 21.00 8.39
CA LYS A 151 7.49 20.45 8.52
C LYS A 151 7.69 19.63 9.80
N LYS A 152 6.71 19.65 10.71
CA LYS A 152 6.83 19.04 12.04
C LYS A 152 5.57 18.27 12.42
N PHE A 153 5.23 17.27 11.61
CA PHE A 153 4.21 16.29 12.02
C PHE A 153 4.65 14.88 11.65
N ILE A 154 4.21 13.93 12.44
CA ILE A 154 4.39 12.52 12.21
C ILE A 154 3.04 11.83 12.08
N CYS A 155 3.03 10.72 11.35
CA CYS A 155 1.89 9.82 11.31
C CYS A 155 2.15 8.64 12.24
N LEU A 156 1.16 8.30 13.06
CA LEU A 156 1.20 7.16 13.99
C LEU A 156 0.08 6.18 13.66
N LEU A 157 0.41 4.93 13.40
CA LEU A 157 -0.58 3.87 13.18
C LEU A 157 -0.34 2.69 14.11
N VAL A 158 -1.19 2.57 15.12
CA VAL A 158 -1.17 1.46 16.07
C VAL A 158 -2.20 0.41 15.65
N ARG A 159 -1.75 -0.81 15.37
CA ARG A 159 -2.64 -1.89 14.94
C ARG A 159 -3.62 -2.29 16.04
N SER A 160 -4.88 -2.42 15.65
CA SER A 160 -5.92 -3.03 16.47
C SER A 160 -6.71 -4.09 15.67
N ALA A 161 -7.52 -4.87 16.37
CA ALA A 161 -8.41 -5.86 15.75
C ALA A 161 -9.56 -5.22 14.98
N GLU A 162 -9.92 -3.97 15.28
CA GLU A 162 -11.14 -3.30 14.81
C GLU A 162 -11.27 -3.30 13.29
N TYR A 163 -10.20 -3.01 12.56
CA TYR A 163 -10.21 -3.02 11.10
C TYR A 163 -10.64 -4.38 10.53
N ASN A 164 -10.06 -5.47 11.02
CA ASN A 164 -10.38 -6.82 10.52
C ASN A 164 -11.82 -7.23 10.83
N ILE A 165 -12.33 -6.81 11.98
CA ILE A 165 -13.72 -7.03 12.37
C ILE A 165 -14.66 -6.23 11.45
N GLY A 166 -14.34 -4.96 11.21
CA GLY A 166 -15.12 -4.05 10.38
C GLY A 166 -15.25 -4.48 8.92
N ILE A 167 -14.24 -5.15 8.35
CA ILE A 167 -14.29 -5.69 6.98
C ILE A 167 -14.79 -7.14 6.90
N GLY A 168 -15.32 -7.70 8.00
CA GLY A 168 -15.97 -9.01 8.01
C GLY A 168 -15.02 -10.19 7.79
N LYS A 169 -13.73 -10.07 8.13
CA LYS A 169 -12.81 -11.22 8.07
C LYS A 169 -13.26 -12.35 8.96
N SER A 170 -13.03 -13.56 8.48
CA SER A 170 -13.38 -14.77 9.23
C SER A 170 -12.69 -14.81 10.60
N SER A 171 -13.33 -15.49 11.56
CA SER A 171 -12.76 -15.67 12.90
C SER A 171 -11.34 -16.25 12.85
N ARG A 172 -11.08 -17.18 11.92
CA ARG A 172 -9.77 -17.81 11.73
C ARG A 172 -8.70 -16.77 11.30
N GLU A 173 -8.99 -15.92 10.31
CA GLU A 173 -8.08 -14.87 9.85
C GLU A 173 -7.86 -13.81 10.95
N HIS A 174 -8.90 -13.54 11.74
CA HIS A 174 -8.79 -12.67 12.90
C HIS A 174 -7.79 -13.22 13.92
N TYR A 175 -7.93 -14.49 14.31
CA TYR A 175 -7.02 -15.15 15.26
C TYR A 175 -5.57 -15.18 14.78
N GLN A 176 -5.33 -15.41 13.50
CA GLN A 176 -3.97 -15.43 12.91
C GLN A 176 -3.22 -14.11 13.05
N HIS A 177 -3.91 -13.02 13.33
CA HIS A 177 -3.32 -11.69 13.42
C HIS A 177 -3.41 -11.02 14.78
N LEU A 178 -3.98 -11.68 15.79
CA LEU A 178 -4.16 -11.11 17.13
C LEU A 178 -2.84 -10.73 17.80
N PHE A 179 -1.80 -11.54 17.61
CA PHE A 179 -0.48 -11.30 18.19
C PHE A 179 0.19 -10.01 17.67
N ARG A 180 -0.29 -9.47 16.56
CA ARG A 180 0.18 -8.20 15.98
C ARG A 180 -0.50 -6.98 16.58
N ASN A 181 -1.57 -7.16 17.36
CA ASN A 181 -2.27 -6.05 17.99
C ASN A 181 -1.45 -5.53 19.17
N VAL A 182 -1.43 -4.23 19.31
CA VAL A 182 -0.59 -3.56 20.32
C VAL A 182 -1.48 -2.68 21.20
N ASN A 183 -1.21 -2.66 22.49
CA ASN A 183 -1.88 -1.74 23.41
C ASN A 183 -1.43 -0.30 23.09
N PRO A 184 -2.35 0.59 22.69
CA PRO A 184 -1.98 1.96 22.31
C PRO A 184 -1.32 2.76 23.44
N LYS A 185 -1.57 2.43 24.71
CA LYS A 185 -0.99 3.12 25.84
C LYS A 185 0.54 3.08 25.89
N ILE A 186 1.17 2.06 25.29
CA ILE A 186 2.65 1.98 25.27
C ILE A 186 3.29 3.07 24.41
N PHE A 187 2.52 3.71 23.53
CA PHE A 187 3.02 4.81 22.70
C PHE A 187 2.94 6.18 23.37
N ILE A 188 2.23 6.31 24.51
CA ILE A 188 2.02 7.59 25.19
C ILE A 188 3.35 8.29 25.51
N PRO A 189 4.36 7.65 26.12
CA PRO A 189 5.63 8.33 26.39
C PRO A 189 6.34 8.84 25.14
N SER A 190 6.22 8.13 24.01
CA SER A 190 6.79 8.55 22.74
C SER A 190 6.00 9.71 22.13
N ILE A 191 4.68 9.73 22.31
CA ILE A 191 3.83 10.84 21.88
C ILE A 191 4.17 12.10 22.67
N ASP A 192 4.30 12.00 24.00
CA ASP A 192 4.71 13.13 24.86
C ASP A 192 6.05 13.69 24.41
N PHE A 193 7.06 12.84 24.25
CA PHE A 193 8.37 13.24 23.77
C PHE A 193 8.31 13.99 22.41
N LEU A 194 7.51 13.51 21.47
CA LEU A 194 7.36 14.15 20.15
C LEU A 194 6.69 15.54 20.28
N ILE A 195 5.68 15.64 21.12
CA ILE A 195 4.96 16.91 21.35
C ILE A 195 5.86 17.92 22.05
N GLU A 196 6.65 17.52 23.03
CA GLU A 196 7.66 18.35 23.71
C GLU A 196 8.72 18.87 22.73
N ASN A 197 9.02 18.11 21.67
CA ASN A 197 9.91 18.51 20.58
C ASN A 197 9.20 19.26 19.43
N ASN A 198 7.99 19.76 19.69
CA ASN A 198 7.15 20.55 18.77
C ASN A 198 6.70 19.79 17.52
N TYR A 199 6.55 18.48 17.59
CA TYR A 199 5.86 17.71 16.56
C TYR A 199 4.35 17.61 16.87
N ALA A 200 3.55 17.64 15.83
CA ALA A 200 2.17 17.14 15.91
C ALA A 200 2.15 15.64 15.58
N VAL A 201 1.28 14.90 16.26
CA VAL A 201 1.07 13.48 16.03
C VAL A 201 -0.31 13.27 15.43
N VAL A 202 -0.36 12.71 14.22
CA VAL A 202 -1.61 12.40 13.50
C VAL A 202 -1.82 10.88 13.58
N ARG A 203 -2.84 10.45 14.33
CA ARG A 203 -3.22 9.04 14.37
C ARG A 203 -3.90 8.64 13.07
N MET A 204 -3.28 7.73 12.36
CA MET A 204 -3.74 7.19 11.08
C MET A 204 -4.56 5.91 11.26
N GLY A 205 -5.32 5.54 10.23
CA GLY A 205 -5.98 4.26 10.11
C GLY A 205 -7.43 4.33 9.67
N LYS A 206 -8.00 3.17 9.37
CA LYS A 206 -9.37 2.98 8.89
C LYS A 206 -10.10 1.97 9.76
N GLY A 207 -11.39 2.21 10.02
CA GLY A 207 -12.26 1.25 10.72
C GLY A 207 -12.04 1.18 12.23
N PHE A 208 -11.44 2.20 12.83
CA PHE A 208 -11.43 2.36 14.28
C PHE A 208 -12.79 2.82 14.79
N THR A 209 -13.18 2.32 15.95
CA THR A 209 -14.40 2.71 16.68
C THR A 209 -14.08 3.35 18.03
N ASN A 210 -12.88 3.07 18.56
CA ASN A 210 -12.46 3.57 19.85
C ASN A 210 -11.45 4.72 19.71
N LYS A 211 -11.66 5.78 20.53
CA LYS A 211 -10.69 6.87 20.65
C LYS A 211 -9.34 6.33 21.13
N PHE A 212 -8.28 6.97 20.68
CA PHE A 212 -6.96 6.73 21.25
C PHE A 212 -6.94 7.23 22.70
N PRO A 213 -6.30 6.49 23.64
CA PRO A 213 -6.31 6.84 25.06
C PRO A 213 -5.32 7.98 25.38
N TYR A 214 -5.39 9.07 24.61
CA TYR A 214 -4.55 10.25 24.75
C TYR A 214 -5.26 11.47 24.16
N GLU A 215 -5.16 12.60 24.85
CA GLU A 215 -5.75 13.88 24.42
C GLU A 215 -4.73 15.00 24.60
N HIS A 216 -4.41 15.69 23.51
CA HIS A 216 -3.57 16.88 23.50
C HIS A 216 -3.84 17.71 22.25
N LYS A 217 -3.68 19.04 22.27
CA LYS A 217 -3.91 19.92 21.11
C LYS A 217 -3.06 19.59 19.88
N ASN A 218 -1.89 18.99 20.07
CA ASN A 218 -0.98 18.56 19.01
C ASN A 218 -1.10 17.05 18.71
N PHE A 219 -2.10 16.36 19.26
CA PHE A 219 -2.46 14.98 18.93
C PHE A 219 -3.81 14.98 18.20
N ILE A 220 -3.82 14.59 16.97
CA ILE A 220 -5.01 14.56 16.13
C ILE A 220 -5.44 13.11 15.87
N ASP A 221 -6.57 12.71 16.42
CA ASP A 221 -7.17 11.40 16.16
C ASP A 221 -7.89 11.41 14.79
N TYR A 222 -7.08 11.58 13.72
CA TYR A 222 -7.57 11.64 12.34
C TYR A 222 -8.32 10.36 11.94
N ALA A 223 -7.92 9.20 12.48
CA ALA A 223 -8.58 7.92 12.19
C ALA A 223 -10.07 7.89 12.55
N LEU A 224 -10.53 8.74 13.47
CA LEU A 224 -11.93 8.88 13.87
C LEU A 224 -12.55 10.21 13.44
N SER A 225 -11.84 11.06 12.73
CA SER A 225 -12.36 12.36 12.29
C SER A 225 -13.22 12.23 11.04
N ASP A 226 -14.16 13.16 10.86
CA ASP A 226 -14.96 13.29 9.63
C ASP A 226 -14.12 13.71 8.42
N ASP A 227 -12.91 14.24 8.66
CA ASP A 227 -11.96 14.60 7.58
C ASP A 227 -11.28 13.37 6.96
N ARG A 228 -11.42 12.18 7.58
CA ARG A 228 -10.73 11.00 7.11
C ARG A 228 -11.26 10.51 5.76
N ASP A 229 -10.41 10.50 4.76
CA ASP A 229 -10.69 9.93 3.45
C ASP A 229 -9.47 9.20 2.85
N ASP A 230 -9.70 8.50 1.73
CA ASP A 230 -8.67 7.73 1.06
C ASP A 230 -7.55 8.62 0.46
N PHE A 231 -7.85 9.85 0.09
CA PHE A 231 -6.86 10.80 -0.42
C PHE A 231 -5.94 11.30 0.70
N LEU A 232 -6.52 11.77 1.82
CA LEU A 232 -5.74 12.28 2.94
C LEU A 232 -4.88 11.19 3.60
N ASP A 233 -5.34 9.93 3.62
CA ASP A 233 -4.50 8.81 4.06
C ASP A 233 -3.17 8.76 3.29
N ILE A 234 -3.23 8.97 1.96
CA ILE A 234 -2.05 8.95 1.09
C ILE A 234 -1.24 10.24 1.22
N TRP A 235 -1.92 11.39 1.20
CA TRP A 235 -1.26 12.69 1.26
C TRP A 235 -0.50 12.90 2.57
N LEU A 236 -1.11 12.57 3.70
CA LEU A 236 -0.46 12.64 5.02
C LEU A 236 0.75 11.70 5.09
N SER A 237 0.60 10.46 4.60
CA SER A 237 1.71 9.50 4.54
C SER A 237 2.87 10.01 3.68
N ALA A 238 2.59 10.73 2.61
CA ALA A 238 3.59 11.28 1.69
C ALA A 238 4.28 12.55 2.21
N ASN A 239 3.65 13.30 3.12
CA ASN A 239 4.13 14.61 3.56
C ASN A 239 4.59 14.65 5.03
N CYS A 240 4.37 13.60 5.82
CA CYS A 240 4.87 13.53 7.19
C CYS A 240 6.40 13.60 7.26
N SER A 241 6.94 14.01 8.41
CA SER A 241 8.38 13.99 8.67
C SER A 241 8.90 12.55 8.72
N PHE A 242 8.17 11.67 9.39
CA PHE A 242 8.35 10.22 9.42
C PHE A 242 7.06 9.53 9.86
N PHE A 243 7.01 8.23 9.66
CA PHE A 243 5.84 7.41 9.99
C PHE A 243 6.21 6.36 11.05
N VAL A 244 5.40 6.24 12.09
CA VAL A 244 5.56 5.22 13.14
C VAL A 244 4.39 4.24 13.04
N HIS A 245 4.68 2.94 13.00
CA HIS A 245 3.61 1.95 12.98
C HIS A 245 3.97 0.61 13.65
N SER A 246 2.92 -0.07 14.12
CA SER A 246 3.02 -1.42 14.64
C SER A 246 2.57 -2.44 13.59
N ASN A 247 3.46 -2.80 12.67
CA ASN A 247 3.29 -3.86 11.67
C ASN A 247 1.91 -3.87 10.97
N THR A 248 1.58 -2.79 10.26
CA THR A 248 0.31 -2.58 9.53
C THR A 248 0.55 -2.25 8.07
N GLY A 249 -0.41 -2.59 7.20
CA GLY A 249 -0.29 -2.36 5.77
C GLY A 249 -0.11 -0.89 5.36
N LEU A 250 -0.93 0.02 5.88
CA LEU A 250 -0.80 1.45 5.58
C LEU A 250 0.55 2.02 6.05
N GLY A 251 1.15 1.44 7.10
CA GLY A 251 2.44 1.87 7.61
C GLY A 251 3.62 1.59 6.66
N ASP A 252 3.45 0.72 5.69
CA ASP A 252 4.47 0.45 4.67
C ASP A 252 4.38 1.43 3.47
N LEU A 253 3.26 2.13 3.33
CA LEU A 253 3.04 3.05 2.21
C LEU A 253 4.05 4.22 2.14
N PRO A 254 4.49 4.85 3.24
CA PRO A 254 5.40 5.99 3.17
C PRO A 254 6.72 5.71 2.44
N GLN A 255 7.15 4.45 2.34
CA GLN A 255 8.37 4.08 1.61
C GLN A 255 8.30 4.43 0.11
N ILE A 256 7.10 4.39 -0.51
CA ILE A 256 6.95 4.77 -1.92
C ILE A 256 7.14 6.28 -2.15
N PHE A 257 7.13 7.07 -1.08
CA PHE A 257 7.40 8.52 -1.06
C PHE A 257 8.74 8.84 -0.41
N HIS A 258 9.61 7.84 -0.20
CA HIS A 258 10.92 7.96 0.43
C HIS A 258 10.89 8.57 1.84
N LYS A 259 9.80 8.34 2.59
CA LYS A 259 9.69 8.82 3.98
C LYS A 259 10.30 7.82 4.95
N PRO A 260 11.00 8.30 5.99
CA PRO A 260 11.48 7.43 7.06
C PRO A 260 10.32 6.72 7.76
N ILE A 261 10.53 5.43 8.06
CA ILE A 261 9.55 4.60 8.77
C ILE A 261 10.20 4.01 10.02
N LEU A 262 9.53 4.19 11.16
CA LEU A 262 9.86 3.46 12.38
C LEU A 262 8.82 2.35 12.57
N ARG A 263 9.25 1.11 12.41
CA ARG A 263 8.41 -0.08 12.56
C ARG A 263 8.65 -0.70 13.93
N ILE A 264 7.57 -0.85 14.73
CA ILE A 264 7.63 -1.37 16.09
C ILE A 264 6.89 -2.70 16.14
N GLY A 265 7.40 -3.65 16.95
CA GLY A 265 6.76 -4.96 17.12
C GLY A 265 6.87 -5.84 15.88
N LEU A 266 8.03 -5.86 15.24
CA LEU A 266 8.35 -6.86 14.23
C LEU A 266 8.50 -8.20 14.94
N PHE A 267 7.64 -9.14 14.55
CA PHE A 267 7.81 -10.55 14.89
C PHE A 267 8.39 -11.25 13.66
N PRO A 268 9.38 -12.11 13.86
CA PRO A 268 9.99 -12.89 12.78
C PRO A 268 8.97 -13.83 12.13
#